data_ebf1a6250f593dfc603856ac4be36ff0
#
_entry.id   ebf1a6250f593dfc603856ac4be36ff0
#
_cell.length_a   1.000
_cell.length_b   1.000
_cell.length_c   1.000
_cell.angle_alpha   90.00
_cell.angle_beta   90.00
_cell.angle_gamma   90.00
#
_symmetry.space_group_name_H-M   'P 1'
#
loop_
_entity.id
_entity.type
_entity.pdbx_description
1 polymer ?
#
loop_
_entity_poly.entity_id
_entity_poly.type
_entity_poly.pdbx_seq_one_letter_code
_entity_poly.pdbx_strand_id
1 'polypeptide(L)'
;MADEEKKIIIDEDWKQQAQREKEVMAAKEKEEKKKQQAEEPEEAGPGGPMPQGNFAALVSMLTTQALFALGLIRVRGEEEHEPDLEMARYNIDMLETLSEKTKGNLSPEEQKMLKSTLADLRMGFVSVAKQLGSQQ
;
A
#
# COMPACT_ATOMS: atom_id res chain seq x y z
N MET A 1 -36.87 -20.35 38.37
CA MET A 1 -35.71 -21.18 38.00
C MET A 1 -35.48 -21.25 36.50
N ALA A 2 -36.51 -21.32 35.69
CA ALA A 2 -36.35 -21.27 34.22
C ALA A 2 -35.80 -19.95 33.69
N ASP A 3 -36.02 -18.83 34.38
CA ASP A 3 -35.52 -17.51 34.00
C ASP A 3 -34.04 -17.29 34.30
N GLU A 4 -33.48 -17.97 35.30
CA GLU A 4 -32.04 -17.91 35.60
C GLU A 4 -31.19 -18.69 34.58
N GLU A 5 -31.69 -19.85 34.13
CA GLU A 5 -31.02 -20.64 33.09
C GLU A 5 -31.03 -19.90 31.75
N LYS A 6 -32.11 -19.19 31.39
CA LYS A 6 -32.17 -18.35 30.19
C LYS A 6 -31.24 -17.15 30.26
N LYS A 7 -31.06 -16.54 31.43
CA LYS A 7 -30.09 -15.44 31.62
C LYS A 7 -28.66 -15.92 31.50
N ILE A 8 -28.32 -17.09 31.97
CA ILE A 8 -26.98 -17.67 31.87
C ILE A 8 -26.67 -18.02 30.43
N ILE A 9 -27.61 -18.54 29.66
CA ILE A 9 -27.44 -18.83 28.23
C ILE A 9 -27.25 -17.55 27.42
N ILE A 10 -27.98 -16.49 27.73
CA ILE A 10 -27.87 -15.19 27.07
C ILE A 10 -26.52 -14.52 27.38
N ASP A 11 -26.03 -14.63 28.62
CA ASP A 11 -24.72 -14.10 29.01
C ASP A 11 -23.58 -14.86 28.35
N GLU A 12 -23.68 -16.15 28.16
CA GLU A 12 -22.68 -16.93 27.43
C GLU A 12 -22.68 -16.62 25.94
N ASP A 13 -23.84 -16.42 25.32
CA ASP A 13 -23.95 -15.99 23.93
C ASP A 13 -23.33 -14.59 23.73
N TRP A 14 -23.59 -13.69 24.65
CA TRP A 14 -22.98 -12.35 24.64
C TRP A 14 -21.46 -12.40 24.76
N LYS A 15 -20.95 -13.23 25.63
CA LYS A 15 -19.50 -13.41 25.78
C LYS A 15 -18.88 -14.03 24.55
N GLN A 16 -19.55 -15.01 23.94
CA GLN A 16 -19.06 -15.61 22.69
C GLN A 16 -19.10 -14.63 21.52
N GLN A 17 -20.16 -13.82 21.41
CA GLN A 17 -20.23 -12.77 20.40
C GLN A 17 -19.17 -11.72 20.61
N ALA A 18 -18.94 -11.27 21.84
CA ALA A 18 -17.91 -10.30 22.16
C ALA A 18 -16.51 -10.84 21.83
N GLN A 19 -16.26 -12.12 22.11
CA GLN A 19 -15.00 -12.76 21.75
C GLN A 19 -14.83 -12.89 20.24
N ARG A 20 -15.87 -13.25 19.51
CA ARG A 20 -15.86 -13.33 18.05
C ARG A 20 -15.63 -11.97 17.42
N GLU A 21 -16.26 -10.92 17.93
CA GLU A 21 -16.04 -9.55 17.46
C GLU A 21 -14.61 -9.09 17.72
N LYS A 22 -14.06 -9.41 18.89
CA LYS A 22 -12.66 -9.12 19.22
C LYS A 22 -11.69 -9.87 18.31
N GLU A 23 -11.96 -11.14 18.01
CA GLU A 23 -11.13 -11.93 17.10
C GLU A 23 -11.21 -11.42 15.67
N VAL A 24 -12.40 -11.03 15.21
CA VAL A 24 -12.60 -10.46 13.88
C VAL A 24 -11.92 -9.10 13.78
N MET A 25 -12.03 -8.26 14.79
CA MET A 25 -11.32 -6.96 14.82
C MET A 25 -9.81 -7.12 14.89
N ALA A 26 -9.32 -8.06 15.70
CA ALA A 26 -7.89 -8.35 15.77
C ALA A 26 -7.36 -8.90 14.45
N ALA A 27 -8.14 -9.73 13.75
CA ALA A 27 -7.79 -10.24 12.43
C ALA A 27 -7.78 -9.12 11.39
N LYS A 28 -8.77 -8.21 11.44
CA LYS A 28 -8.82 -7.03 10.56
C LYS A 28 -7.67 -6.08 10.83
N GLU A 29 -7.34 -5.81 12.08
CA GLU A 29 -6.20 -4.97 12.44
C GLU A 29 -4.87 -5.58 11.97
N LYS A 30 -4.73 -6.90 12.07
CA LYS A 30 -3.56 -7.60 11.55
C LYS A 30 -3.49 -7.54 10.03
N GLU A 31 -4.60 -7.67 9.34
CA GLU A 31 -4.66 -7.53 7.89
C GLU A 31 -4.37 -6.10 7.44
N GLU A 32 -4.93 -5.12 8.13
CA GLU A 32 -4.65 -3.70 7.86
C GLU A 32 -3.20 -3.34 8.15
N LYS A 33 -2.63 -3.83 9.24
CA LYS A 33 -1.21 -3.66 9.55
C LYS A 33 -0.32 -4.34 8.53
N LYS A 34 -0.69 -5.53 8.07
CA LYS A 34 0.02 -6.21 6.97
C LYS A 34 -0.09 -5.46 5.66
N LYS A 35 -1.26 -4.87 5.35
CA LYS A 35 -1.45 -4.04 4.17
C LYS A 35 -0.67 -2.73 4.27
N GLN A 36 -0.67 -2.10 5.44
CA GLN A 36 0.11 -0.88 5.68
C GLN A 36 1.61 -1.16 5.67
N GLN A 37 2.03 -2.29 6.21
CA GLN A 37 3.43 -2.72 6.14
C GLN A 37 3.85 -3.12 4.72
N ALA A 38 2.90 -3.56 3.89
CA ALA A 38 3.16 -3.83 2.48
C ALA A 38 3.17 -2.54 1.64
N GLU A 39 2.51 -1.48 2.11
CA GLU A 39 2.51 -0.17 1.45
C GLU A 39 3.69 0.70 1.87
N GLU A 40 4.20 0.53 3.06
CA GLU A 40 5.46 1.14 3.44
C GLU A 40 6.59 0.29 2.84
N PRO A 41 7.46 0.90 2.04
CA PRO A 41 8.68 0.21 1.68
C PRO A 41 9.48 0.02 2.97
N GLU A 42 9.14 -1.01 3.73
CA GLU A 42 10.05 -1.43 4.76
C GLU A 42 11.35 -1.73 4.06
N GLU A 43 12.34 -0.93 4.39
CA GLU A 43 13.69 -1.31 4.13
C GLU A 43 13.84 -2.75 4.61
N ALA A 44 13.69 -3.68 3.68
CA ALA A 44 14.13 -5.03 3.91
C ALA A 44 15.63 -4.90 4.12
N GLY A 45 16.03 -4.61 5.36
CA GLY A 45 17.41 -4.65 5.74
C GLY A 45 17.98 -5.98 5.28
N PRO A 46 19.27 -6.06 4.94
CA PRO A 46 19.87 -7.30 4.52
C PRO A 46 19.61 -8.36 5.61
N GLY A 47 18.74 -9.30 5.35
CA GLY A 47 18.38 -10.38 6.27
C GLY A 47 16.90 -10.45 6.66
N GLY A 48 16.03 -9.54 6.20
CA GLY A 48 14.58 -9.64 6.42
C GLY A 48 13.90 -10.60 5.44
N PRO A 49 12.75 -11.21 5.81
CA PRO A 49 12.01 -12.04 4.86
C PRO A 49 11.52 -11.19 3.69
N MET A 50 11.72 -11.70 2.48
CA MET A 50 11.23 -11.05 1.28
C MET A 50 9.70 -11.01 1.30
N PRO A 51 9.08 -9.87 0.91
CA PRO A 51 7.63 -9.83 0.76
C PRO A 51 7.17 -10.79 -0.33
N GLN A 52 5.93 -11.23 -0.22
CA GLN A 52 5.34 -12.09 -1.24
C GLN A 52 5.32 -11.39 -2.60
N GLY A 53 5.80 -12.09 -3.64
CA GLY A 53 5.73 -11.60 -5.01
C GLY A 53 4.31 -11.71 -5.54
N ASN A 54 3.58 -10.60 -5.53
CA ASN A 54 2.24 -10.50 -6.08
C ASN A 54 2.11 -9.21 -6.90
N PHE A 55 0.94 -8.97 -7.45
CA PHE A 55 0.70 -7.77 -8.25
C PHE A 55 0.90 -6.48 -7.42
N ALA A 56 0.41 -6.47 -6.19
CA ALA A 56 0.58 -5.32 -5.30
C ALA A 56 2.06 -5.03 -5.03
N ALA A 57 2.87 -6.06 -4.83
CA ALA A 57 4.32 -5.91 -4.64
C ALA A 57 5.00 -5.33 -5.87
N LEU A 58 4.61 -5.77 -7.07
CA LEU A 58 5.14 -5.22 -8.32
C LEU A 58 4.81 -3.74 -8.47
N VAL A 59 3.55 -3.38 -8.22
CA VAL A 59 3.11 -1.97 -8.27
C VAL A 59 3.86 -1.15 -7.23
N SER A 60 4.03 -1.66 -6.01
CA SER A 60 4.76 -0.98 -4.94
C SER A 60 6.22 -0.76 -5.30
N MET A 61 6.86 -1.73 -5.92
CA MET A 61 8.25 -1.61 -6.37
C MET A 61 8.42 -0.49 -7.41
N LEU A 62 7.56 -0.47 -8.40
CA LEU A 62 7.58 0.57 -9.43
C LEU A 62 7.25 1.96 -8.85
N THR A 63 6.31 2.00 -7.92
CA THR A 63 5.93 3.22 -7.19
C THR A 63 7.12 3.77 -6.41
N THR A 64 7.81 2.91 -5.67
CA THR A 64 8.99 3.27 -4.90
C THR A 64 10.09 3.82 -5.80
N GLN A 65 10.35 3.18 -6.94
CA GLN A 65 11.33 3.66 -7.91
C GLN A 65 10.96 5.03 -8.47
N ALA A 66 9.67 5.24 -8.77
CA ALA A 66 9.19 6.53 -9.26
C ALA A 66 9.34 7.63 -8.19
N LEU A 67 8.96 7.34 -6.96
CA LEU A 67 9.08 8.30 -5.85
C LEU A 67 10.54 8.63 -5.56
N PHE A 68 11.42 7.64 -5.60
CA PHE A 68 12.85 7.83 -5.45
C PHE A 68 13.40 8.71 -6.58
N ALA A 69 13.02 8.45 -7.83
CA ALA A 69 13.43 9.26 -8.98
C ALA A 69 12.94 10.70 -8.85
N LEU A 70 11.75 10.91 -8.31
CA LEU A 70 11.22 12.26 -8.06
C LEU A 70 11.87 12.97 -6.88
N GLY A 71 12.67 12.26 -6.09
CA GLY A 71 13.27 12.82 -4.89
C GLY A 71 12.33 12.98 -3.71
N LEU A 72 11.17 12.33 -3.77
CA LEU A 72 10.15 12.39 -2.71
C LEU A 72 10.41 11.41 -1.57
N ILE A 73 11.20 10.36 -1.81
CA ILE A 73 11.67 9.45 -0.78
C ILE A 73 13.18 9.31 -0.87
N ARG A 74 13.80 9.03 0.26
CA ARG A 74 15.25 8.86 0.37
C ARG A 74 15.55 7.47 0.91
N VAL A 75 16.63 6.87 0.42
CA VAL A 75 17.18 5.66 1.00
C VAL A 75 18.13 6.07 2.12
N ARG A 76 18.05 5.39 3.27
CA ARG A 76 18.92 5.65 4.43
C ARG A 76 20.38 5.52 4.03
N GLY A 77 21.16 6.56 4.28
CA GLY A 77 22.60 6.59 4.01
C GLY A 77 23.00 7.10 2.63
N GLU A 78 22.05 7.41 1.78
CA GLU A 78 22.33 8.04 0.50
C GLU A 78 22.16 9.56 0.59
N GLU A 79 23.01 10.26 -0.14
CA GLU A 79 22.93 11.72 -0.26
C GLU A 79 21.71 12.12 -1.08
N GLU A 80 21.25 13.36 -0.88
CA GLU A 80 20.24 13.95 -1.76
C GLU A 80 20.73 13.94 -3.20
N HIS A 81 19.94 13.35 -4.08
CA HIS A 81 20.17 13.43 -5.51
C HIS A 81 19.13 14.34 -6.17
N GLU A 82 19.49 14.90 -7.28
CA GLU A 82 18.55 15.68 -8.08
C GLU A 82 17.44 14.77 -8.63
N PRO A 83 16.20 15.26 -8.71
CA PRO A 83 15.13 14.49 -9.31
C PRO A 83 15.44 14.10 -10.74
N ASP A 84 15.20 12.85 -11.08
CA ASP A 84 15.34 12.31 -12.43
C ASP A 84 13.95 12.14 -13.02
N LEU A 85 13.49 13.14 -13.76
CA LEU A 85 12.16 13.14 -14.36
C LEU A 85 12.00 12.07 -15.44
N GLU A 86 13.06 11.75 -16.15
CA GLU A 86 13.03 10.70 -17.19
C GLU A 86 12.78 9.33 -16.57
N MET A 87 13.51 9.01 -15.50
CA MET A 87 13.34 7.76 -14.79
C MET A 87 11.97 7.68 -14.12
N ALA A 88 11.50 8.78 -13.54
CA ALA A 88 10.17 8.85 -12.95
C ALA A 88 9.09 8.60 -13.99
N ARG A 89 9.19 9.24 -15.14
CA ARG A 89 8.27 9.05 -16.25
C ARG A 89 8.28 7.62 -16.76
N TYR A 90 9.45 7.03 -16.87
CA TYR A 90 9.62 5.65 -17.30
C TYR A 90 8.85 4.69 -16.37
N ASN A 91 8.99 4.86 -15.07
CA ASN A 91 8.27 4.02 -14.09
C ASN A 91 6.76 4.26 -14.13
N ILE A 92 6.32 5.50 -14.32
CA ILE A 92 4.90 5.84 -14.49
C ILE A 92 4.34 5.19 -15.75
N ASP A 93 5.07 5.27 -16.86
CA ASP A 93 4.67 4.64 -18.12
C ASP A 93 4.56 3.13 -17.99
N MET A 94 5.44 2.50 -17.22
CA MET A 94 5.35 1.07 -16.93
C MET A 94 4.08 0.73 -16.15
N LEU A 95 3.73 1.54 -15.16
CA LEU A 95 2.49 1.37 -14.40
C LEU A 95 1.26 1.56 -15.28
N GLU A 96 1.27 2.52 -16.19
CA GLU A 96 0.19 2.71 -17.16
C GLU A 96 0.05 1.50 -18.09
N THR A 97 1.16 0.97 -18.56
CA THR A 97 1.19 -0.24 -19.38
C THR A 97 0.60 -1.43 -18.62
N LEU A 98 0.96 -1.58 -17.36
CA LEU A 98 0.37 -2.62 -16.51
C LEU A 98 -1.14 -2.45 -16.39
N SER A 99 -1.60 -1.22 -16.22
CA SER A 99 -3.03 -0.91 -16.12
C SER A 99 -3.78 -1.34 -17.40
N GLU A 100 -3.20 -1.10 -18.56
CA GLU A 100 -3.79 -1.51 -19.84
C GLU A 100 -3.75 -3.01 -20.06
N LYS A 101 -2.60 -3.63 -19.79
CA LYS A 101 -2.38 -5.06 -20.06
C LYS A 101 -3.13 -5.98 -19.10
N THR A 102 -3.44 -5.51 -17.91
CA THR A 102 -4.15 -6.28 -16.89
C THR A 102 -5.65 -5.98 -16.83
N LYS A 103 -6.15 -5.17 -17.76
CA LYS A 103 -7.55 -4.79 -17.81
C LYS A 103 -8.45 -6.02 -17.88
N GLY A 104 -9.38 -6.12 -16.93
CA GLY A 104 -10.27 -7.28 -16.82
C GLY A 104 -9.73 -8.43 -15.98
N ASN A 105 -8.46 -8.40 -15.58
CA ASN A 105 -7.82 -9.44 -14.78
C ASN A 105 -7.51 -9.01 -13.35
N LEU A 106 -7.80 -7.77 -12.99
CA LEU A 106 -7.54 -7.25 -11.66
C LEU A 106 -8.79 -7.35 -10.78
N SER A 107 -8.57 -7.62 -9.49
CA SER A 107 -9.63 -7.46 -8.51
C SER A 107 -10.02 -5.98 -8.40
N PRO A 108 -11.23 -5.65 -7.92
CA PRO A 108 -11.62 -4.25 -7.71
C PRO A 108 -10.65 -3.49 -6.81
N GLU A 109 -10.07 -4.14 -5.81
CA GLU A 109 -9.08 -3.55 -4.92
C GLU A 109 -7.78 -3.22 -5.64
N GLU A 110 -7.30 -4.14 -6.47
CA GLU A 110 -6.10 -3.94 -7.28
C GLU A 110 -6.27 -2.81 -8.29
N GLN A 111 -7.43 -2.73 -8.95
CA GLN A 111 -7.75 -1.64 -9.87
C GLN A 111 -7.75 -0.29 -9.17
N LYS A 112 -8.38 -0.22 -8.00
CA LYS A 112 -8.47 1.01 -7.20
C LYS A 112 -7.09 1.45 -6.73
N MET A 113 -6.27 0.53 -6.25
CA MET A 113 -4.90 0.79 -5.83
C MET A 113 -4.06 1.34 -6.98
N LEU A 114 -4.13 0.71 -8.14
CA LEU A 114 -3.37 1.11 -9.32
C LEU A 114 -3.78 2.50 -9.82
N LYS A 115 -5.07 2.77 -9.90
CA LYS A 115 -5.58 4.10 -10.28
C LYS A 115 -5.14 5.19 -9.32
N SER A 116 -5.25 4.93 -8.02
CA SER A 116 -4.85 5.87 -6.97
C SER A 116 -3.35 6.14 -7.05
N THR A 117 -2.55 5.10 -7.20
CA THR A 117 -1.09 5.19 -7.33
C THR A 117 -0.70 6.02 -8.55
N LEU A 118 -1.30 5.76 -9.71
CA LEU A 118 -1.03 6.52 -10.94
C LEU A 118 -1.40 8.00 -10.79
N ALA A 119 -2.55 8.29 -10.17
CA ALA A 119 -2.97 9.67 -9.93
C ALA A 119 -1.99 10.39 -9.03
N ASP A 120 -1.56 9.76 -7.95
CA ASP A 120 -0.62 10.34 -6.99
C ASP A 120 0.76 10.57 -7.62
N LEU A 121 1.23 9.63 -8.41
CA LEU A 121 2.53 9.76 -9.10
C LEU A 121 2.51 10.85 -10.16
N ARG A 122 1.41 10.97 -10.90
CA ARG A 122 1.26 12.05 -11.90
C ARG A 122 1.25 13.40 -11.23
N MET A 123 0.56 13.54 -10.11
CA MET A 123 0.55 14.78 -9.33
C MET A 123 1.94 15.10 -8.79
N GLY A 124 2.62 14.11 -8.24
CA GLY A 124 3.99 14.25 -7.74
C GLY A 124 4.96 14.65 -8.86
N PHE A 125 4.84 14.03 -10.03
CA PHE A 125 5.65 14.36 -11.21
C PHE A 125 5.45 15.83 -11.63
N VAL A 126 4.21 16.25 -11.78
CA VAL A 126 3.89 17.63 -12.17
C VAL A 126 4.42 18.63 -11.14
N SER A 127 4.24 18.32 -9.86
CA SER A 127 4.71 19.17 -8.77
C SER A 127 6.24 19.34 -8.80
N VAL A 128 6.98 18.25 -8.95
CA VAL A 128 8.44 18.28 -9.02
C VAL A 128 8.91 18.99 -10.30
N ALA A 129 8.26 18.71 -11.42
CA ALA A 129 8.58 19.38 -12.70
C ALA A 129 8.40 20.89 -12.61
N LYS A 130 7.34 21.34 -11.93
CA LYS A 130 7.11 22.77 -11.69
C LYS A 130 8.18 23.39 -10.80
N GLN A 131 8.58 22.68 -9.74
CA GLN A 131 9.64 23.15 -8.86
C GLN A 131 10.99 23.30 -9.60
N LEU A 132 11.31 22.35 -10.46
CA LEU A 132 12.53 22.42 -11.28
C LEU A 132 12.43 23.52 -12.32
N GLY A 133 11.28 23.73 -12.92
CA GLY A 133 11.04 24.80 -13.87
C GLY A 133 11.14 26.19 -13.26
N SER A 134 10.72 26.36 -12.00
CA SER A 134 10.80 27.66 -11.32
C SER A 134 12.18 27.98 -10.75
N GLN A 135 13.09 27.01 -10.71
CA GLN A 135 14.48 27.22 -10.28
C GLN A 135 15.40 27.63 -11.44
N GLN A 136 14.89 27.55 -12.64
CA GLN A 136 15.58 28.03 -13.84
C GLN A 136 15.14 29.45 -14.16
#